data_77c6987c9f08990b42489cc30314d2af
#
_entry.id   77c6987c9f08990b42489cc30314d2af
#
_cell.length_a   1.000
_cell.length_b   1.000
_cell.length_c   1.000
_cell.angle_alpha   90.00
_cell.angle_beta   90.00
_cell.angle_gamma   90.00
#
_symmetry.space_group_name_H-M   'P 1'
#
loop_
_entity.id
_entity.type
_entity.pdbx_description
1 polymer ?
#
loop_
_entity_poly.entity_id
_entity_poly.type
_entity_poly.pdbx_seq_one_letter_code
_entity_poly.pdbx_strand_id
1 'polypeptide(L)'
;MLIARRADTRARADFATWKMMAKLNGASSLPREAQTSLENYKALLRQMPEGEASEAAIDLLYKAYYKEMGGAGAPPELPARSSDPVKDNVTAFKRPPVPRKPAPQKAAPGEAAKSRLPVGLIFACLIVVYVGIRYFLQ
;
A
#
# COMPACT_ATOMS: atom_id res chain seq x y z
N MET A 1 5.98 -25.75 -11.95
CA MET A 1 5.66 -25.05 -10.70
C MET A 1 6.03 -23.56 -10.68
N LEU A 2 7.14 -23.11 -11.27
CA LEU A 2 7.53 -21.68 -11.25
C LEU A 2 6.56 -20.76 -12.00
N ILE A 3 6.07 -21.19 -13.18
CA ILE A 3 5.11 -20.40 -13.98
C ILE A 3 3.81 -20.20 -13.21
N ALA A 4 3.26 -21.23 -12.58
CA ALA A 4 2.03 -21.14 -11.82
C ALA A 4 2.14 -20.14 -10.64
N ARG A 5 3.24 -20.18 -9.88
CA ARG A 5 3.48 -19.22 -8.80
C ARG A 5 3.60 -17.77 -9.29
N ARG A 6 4.28 -17.57 -10.43
CA ARG A 6 4.41 -16.23 -11.03
C ARG A 6 3.06 -15.71 -11.53
N ALA A 7 2.28 -16.56 -12.18
CA ALA A 7 0.95 -16.21 -12.67
C ALA A 7 0.01 -15.84 -11.50
N ASP A 8 0.01 -16.62 -10.41
CA ASP A 8 -0.78 -16.32 -9.22
C ASP A 8 -0.36 -15.00 -8.55
N THR A 9 0.95 -14.82 -8.37
CA THR A 9 1.46 -13.60 -7.76
C THR A 9 1.07 -12.35 -8.58
N ARG A 10 1.18 -12.45 -9.92
CA ARG A 10 0.78 -11.37 -10.83
C ARG A 10 -0.72 -11.12 -10.78
N ALA A 11 -1.54 -12.18 -10.84
CA ALA A 11 -2.99 -12.06 -10.80
C ALA A 11 -3.47 -11.35 -9.52
N ARG A 12 -2.92 -11.72 -8.37
CA ARG A 12 -3.25 -11.08 -7.09
C ARG A 12 -2.80 -9.62 -7.02
N ALA A 13 -1.58 -9.32 -7.48
CA ALA A 13 -1.04 -7.97 -7.49
C ALA A 13 -1.85 -7.04 -8.41
N ASP A 14 -2.14 -7.50 -9.64
CA ASP A 14 -2.88 -6.73 -10.62
C ASP A 14 -4.33 -6.50 -10.16
N PHE A 15 -5.00 -7.54 -9.64
CA PHE A 15 -6.35 -7.41 -9.11
C PHE A 15 -6.44 -6.42 -7.94
N ALA A 16 -5.52 -6.49 -6.99
CA ALA A 16 -5.45 -5.55 -5.87
C ALA A 16 -5.23 -4.11 -6.36
N THR A 17 -4.31 -3.93 -7.30
CA THR A 17 -3.98 -2.63 -7.91
C THR A 17 -5.19 -2.06 -8.65
N TRP A 18 -5.87 -2.86 -9.48
CA TRP A 18 -7.05 -2.42 -10.23
C TRP A 18 -8.22 -2.08 -9.32
N LYS A 19 -8.44 -2.88 -8.26
CA LYS A 19 -9.46 -2.59 -7.26
C LYS A 19 -9.20 -1.26 -6.55
N MET A 20 -7.94 -0.97 -6.24
CA MET A 20 -7.52 0.30 -5.63
C MET A 20 -7.67 1.47 -6.60
N MET A 21 -7.17 1.34 -7.84
CA MET A 21 -7.28 2.38 -8.86
C MET A 21 -8.73 2.70 -9.22
N ALA A 22 -9.58 1.68 -9.32
CA ALA A 22 -11.00 1.86 -9.57
C ALA A 22 -11.70 2.66 -8.47
N LYS A 23 -11.27 2.51 -7.22
CA LYS A 23 -11.79 3.31 -6.09
C LYS A 23 -11.32 4.78 -6.14
N LEU A 24 -10.10 5.03 -6.60
CA LEU A 24 -9.51 6.37 -6.63
C LEU A 24 -9.89 7.17 -7.87
N ASN A 25 -9.78 6.57 -9.05
CA ASN A 25 -9.88 7.26 -10.34
C ASN A 25 -11.09 6.82 -11.17
N GLY A 26 -11.88 5.88 -10.66
CA GLY A 26 -12.96 5.27 -11.42
C GLY A 26 -12.50 4.15 -12.35
N ALA A 27 -13.42 3.23 -12.66
CA ALA A 27 -13.10 2.06 -13.47
C ALA A 27 -12.78 2.41 -14.94
N SER A 28 -13.27 3.54 -15.45
CA SER A 28 -13.06 3.99 -16.83
C SER A 28 -11.62 4.38 -17.15
N SER A 29 -10.81 4.69 -16.15
CA SER A 29 -9.38 5.04 -16.31
C SER A 29 -8.46 3.83 -16.48
N LEU A 30 -8.99 2.63 -16.28
CA LEU A 30 -8.24 1.37 -16.32
C LEU A 30 -8.15 0.79 -17.73
N PRO A 31 -7.14 -0.05 -18.01
CA PRO A 31 -7.07 -0.85 -19.22
C PRO A 31 -8.33 -1.72 -19.39
N ARG A 32 -8.69 -2.02 -20.63
CA ARG A 32 -9.89 -2.80 -20.97
C ARG A 32 -9.96 -4.15 -20.23
N GLU A 33 -8.82 -4.81 -20.10
CA GLU A 33 -8.69 -6.07 -19.39
C GLU A 33 -9.05 -5.95 -17.90
N ALA A 34 -8.57 -4.90 -17.25
CA ALA A 34 -8.88 -4.60 -15.87
C ALA A 34 -10.36 -4.22 -15.68
N GLN A 35 -10.95 -3.50 -16.63
CA GLN A 35 -12.37 -3.16 -16.60
C GLN A 35 -13.23 -4.43 -16.64
N THR A 36 -12.97 -5.32 -17.60
CA THR A 36 -13.68 -6.61 -17.72
C THR A 36 -13.52 -7.46 -16.45
N SER A 37 -12.32 -7.52 -15.89
CA SER A 37 -12.08 -8.27 -14.65
C SER A 37 -12.85 -7.70 -13.47
N LEU A 38 -12.94 -6.37 -13.36
CA LEU A 38 -13.72 -5.71 -12.30
C LEU A 38 -15.25 -5.83 -12.51
N GLU A 39 -15.71 -5.88 -13.74
CA GLU A 39 -17.13 -6.16 -14.06
C GLU A 39 -17.50 -7.58 -13.64
N ASN A 40 -16.66 -8.57 -13.98
CA ASN A 40 -16.83 -9.95 -13.52
C ASN A 40 -16.84 -10.03 -12.00
N TYR A 41 -15.90 -9.35 -11.32
CA TYR A 41 -15.87 -9.28 -9.87
C TYR A 41 -17.16 -8.67 -9.28
N LYS A 42 -17.67 -7.58 -9.86
CA LYS A 42 -18.94 -6.98 -9.43
C LYS A 42 -20.13 -7.93 -9.62
N ALA A 43 -20.13 -8.72 -10.69
CA ALA A 43 -21.16 -9.74 -10.92
C ALA A 43 -21.08 -10.84 -9.83
N LEU A 44 -19.89 -11.29 -9.48
CA LEU A 44 -19.67 -12.29 -8.42
C LEU A 44 -20.08 -11.76 -7.04
N LEU A 45 -19.86 -10.48 -6.72
CA LEU A 45 -20.28 -9.87 -5.47
C LEU A 45 -21.79 -9.90 -5.24
N ARG A 46 -22.60 -10.08 -6.29
CA ARG A 46 -24.07 -10.23 -6.17
C ARG A 46 -24.49 -11.64 -5.74
N GLN A 47 -23.60 -12.60 -5.87
CA GLN A 47 -23.91 -14.03 -5.68
C GLN A 47 -23.19 -14.63 -4.47
N MET A 48 -22.07 -14.05 -4.08
CA MET A 48 -21.20 -14.60 -3.03
C MET A 48 -20.54 -13.49 -2.20
N PRO A 49 -20.06 -13.81 -0.98
CA PRO A 49 -19.39 -12.84 -0.11
C PRO A 49 -18.09 -12.32 -0.75
N GLU A 50 -17.65 -11.13 -0.33
CA GLU A 50 -16.52 -10.41 -0.93
C GLU A 50 -15.22 -11.23 -0.97
N GLY A 51 -14.97 -12.04 0.07
CA GLY A 51 -13.78 -12.89 0.12
C GLY A 51 -13.76 -13.91 -1.02
N GLU A 52 -14.86 -14.67 -1.16
CA GLU A 52 -15.02 -15.70 -2.21
C GLU A 52 -15.05 -15.07 -3.61
N ALA A 53 -15.74 -13.95 -3.78
CA ALA A 53 -15.78 -13.22 -5.04
C ALA A 53 -14.39 -12.74 -5.48
N SER A 54 -13.57 -12.30 -4.52
CA SER A 54 -12.20 -11.87 -4.78
C SER A 54 -11.31 -13.04 -5.21
N GLU A 55 -11.38 -14.18 -4.51
CA GLU A 55 -10.61 -15.38 -4.88
C GLU A 55 -11.06 -15.93 -6.23
N ALA A 56 -12.36 -15.97 -6.53
CA ALA A 56 -12.88 -16.40 -7.82
C ALA A 56 -12.42 -15.49 -8.98
N ALA A 57 -12.40 -14.16 -8.77
CA ALA A 57 -11.89 -13.22 -9.74
C ALA A 57 -10.38 -13.39 -9.98
N ILE A 58 -9.60 -13.61 -8.91
CA ILE A 58 -8.16 -13.89 -8.98
C ILE A 58 -7.89 -15.20 -9.70
N ASP A 59 -8.70 -16.24 -9.47
CA ASP A 59 -8.56 -17.54 -10.15
C ASP A 59 -8.77 -17.41 -11.67
N LEU A 60 -9.73 -16.60 -12.10
CA LEU A 60 -9.93 -16.32 -13.53
C LEU A 60 -8.72 -15.62 -14.14
N LEU A 61 -8.15 -14.62 -13.46
CA LEU A 61 -6.93 -13.93 -13.91
C LEU A 61 -5.72 -14.86 -13.89
N TYR A 62 -5.59 -15.70 -12.89
CA TYR A 62 -4.54 -16.69 -12.78
C TYR A 62 -4.55 -17.66 -13.98
N LYS A 63 -5.72 -18.17 -14.35
CA LYS A 63 -5.88 -19.05 -15.50
C LYS A 63 -5.48 -18.36 -16.81
N ALA A 64 -5.84 -17.09 -16.97
CA ALA A 64 -5.45 -16.29 -18.14
C ALA A 64 -3.94 -16.10 -18.20
N TYR A 65 -3.32 -15.65 -17.11
CA TYR A 65 -1.87 -15.41 -17.05
C TYR A 65 -1.04 -16.69 -17.12
N TYR A 66 -1.52 -17.79 -16.56
CA TYR A 66 -0.86 -19.08 -16.71
C TYR A 66 -0.75 -19.49 -18.17
N LYS A 67 -1.82 -19.31 -18.93
CA LYS A 67 -1.85 -19.61 -20.37
C LYS A 67 -0.96 -18.65 -21.15
N GLU A 68 -1.00 -17.34 -20.84
CA GLU A 68 -0.17 -16.31 -21.48
C GLU A 68 1.33 -16.57 -21.27
N MET A 69 1.72 -17.03 -20.08
CA MET A 69 3.10 -17.36 -19.73
C MET A 69 3.60 -18.70 -20.29
N GLY A 70 2.80 -19.36 -21.16
CA GLY A 70 3.18 -20.62 -21.79
C GLY A 70 3.00 -21.83 -20.88
N GLY A 71 2.13 -21.77 -19.90
CA GLY A 71 1.75 -22.92 -19.10
C GLY A 71 1.06 -23.97 -19.96
N ALA A 72 1.60 -25.20 -19.97
CA ALA A 72 1.02 -26.31 -20.70
C ALA A 72 -0.06 -27.02 -19.87
N GLY A 73 -1.22 -27.26 -20.47
CA GLY A 73 -2.31 -27.99 -19.84
C GLY A 73 -3.16 -27.16 -18.88
N ALA A 74 -3.94 -27.85 -18.04
CA ALA A 74 -4.74 -27.18 -17.02
C ALA A 74 -3.85 -26.52 -15.95
N PRO A 75 -4.14 -25.29 -15.53
CA PRO A 75 -3.38 -24.64 -14.47
C PRO A 75 -3.48 -25.48 -13.18
N PRO A 76 -2.35 -25.77 -12.51
CA PRO A 76 -2.37 -26.54 -11.28
C PRO A 76 -3.12 -25.76 -10.20
N GLU A 77 -3.95 -26.47 -9.44
CA GLU A 77 -4.58 -25.88 -8.26
C GLU A 77 -3.48 -25.48 -7.27
N LEU A 78 -3.37 -24.20 -7.03
CA LEU A 78 -2.50 -23.70 -5.97
C LEU A 78 -3.22 -23.99 -4.63
N PRO A 79 -2.50 -24.52 -3.63
CA PRO A 79 -3.09 -24.68 -2.32
C PRO A 79 -3.65 -23.31 -1.91
N ALA A 80 -4.96 -23.28 -1.63
CA ALA A 80 -5.61 -22.09 -1.11
C ALA A 80 -4.73 -21.59 0.02
N ARG A 81 -4.13 -20.39 -0.15
CA ARG A 81 -3.49 -19.74 0.98
C ARG A 81 -4.63 -19.55 1.95
N SER A 82 -4.63 -20.42 2.99
CA SER A 82 -5.51 -20.21 4.11
C SER A 82 -5.46 -18.72 4.42
N SER A 83 -6.63 -18.11 4.43
CA SER A 83 -6.82 -16.74 4.93
C SER A 83 -6.59 -16.71 6.45
N ASP A 84 -5.63 -17.51 6.90
CA ASP A 84 -5.10 -17.34 8.24
C ASP A 84 -4.70 -15.87 8.31
N PRO A 85 -5.31 -15.13 9.25
CA PRO A 85 -4.90 -13.77 9.48
C PRO A 85 -3.38 -13.84 9.61
N VAL A 86 -2.69 -13.13 8.70
CA VAL A 86 -1.23 -13.04 8.72
C VAL A 86 -0.89 -12.89 10.18
N LYS A 87 -0.38 -14.00 10.79
CA LYS A 87 0.15 -13.92 12.15
C LYS A 87 1.15 -12.81 12.04
N ASP A 88 0.76 -11.66 12.58
CA ASP A 88 1.55 -10.45 12.57
C ASP A 88 2.96 -10.84 12.96
N ASN A 89 3.83 -11.03 11.97
CA ASN A 89 5.26 -11.16 12.17
C ASN A 89 5.85 -9.78 12.56
N VAL A 90 4.99 -8.87 12.98
CA VAL A 90 5.36 -7.76 13.81
C VAL A 90 5.76 -8.38 15.15
N THR A 91 6.96 -8.93 15.18
CA THR A 91 7.68 -9.13 16.44
C THR A 91 7.53 -7.80 17.14
N ALA A 92 6.68 -7.77 18.18
CA ALA A 92 6.47 -6.59 18.98
C ALA A 92 7.88 -6.12 19.36
N PHE A 93 8.33 -5.04 18.73
CA PHE A 93 9.64 -4.48 18.97
C PHE A 93 9.58 -3.99 20.41
N LYS A 94 9.87 -4.89 21.35
CA LYS A 94 10.01 -4.54 22.76
C LYS A 94 11.15 -3.54 22.79
N ARG A 95 10.77 -2.26 22.81
CA ARG A 95 11.72 -1.20 23.07
C ARG A 95 12.58 -1.65 24.25
N PRO A 96 13.90 -1.76 24.11
CA PRO A 96 14.75 -2.07 25.23
C PRO A 96 14.41 -1.07 26.35
N PRO A 97 14.32 -1.52 27.61
CA PRO A 97 13.96 -0.64 28.71
C PRO A 97 14.92 0.55 28.67
N VAL A 98 14.35 1.73 28.45
CA VAL A 98 15.12 2.99 28.50
C VAL A 98 15.72 3.03 29.91
N PRO A 99 17.06 3.09 30.06
CA PRO A 99 17.65 3.25 31.35
C PRO A 99 17.00 4.46 32.03
N ARG A 100 16.34 4.22 33.18
CA ARG A 100 15.72 5.29 33.96
C ARG A 100 16.82 6.29 34.27
N LYS A 101 16.77 7.46 33.64
CA LYS A 101 17.59 8.58 34.09
C LYS A 101 17.29 8.82 35.57
N PRO A 102 18.31 8.90 36.44
CA PRO A 102 18.09 9.30 37.83
C PRO A 102 17.29 10.60 37.86
N ALA A 103 16.40 10.72 38.85
CA ALA A 103 15.54 11.87 39.05
C ALA A 103 16.34 13.18 38.99
N PRO A 104 15.77 14.25 38.42
CA PRO A 104 16.49 15.51 38.26
C PRO A 104 16.78 16.10 39.65
N GLN A 105 18.02 16.08 40.06
CA GLN A 105 18.53 17.02 41.08
C GLN A 105 18.32 18.42 40.52
N LYS A 106 17.67 19.24 41.31
CA LYS A 106 17.58 20.70 41.08
C LYS A 106 19.01 21.22 40.87
N ALA A 107 19.35 21.56 39.68
CA ALA A 107 20.54 22.34 39.34
C ALA A 107 20.10 23.61 38.65
N ALA A 108 20.72 24.66 39.07
CA ALA A 108 20.57 26.08 38.83
C ALA A 108 20.48 26.47 37.30
N PRO A 109 20.04 27.73 37.01
CA PRO A 109 19.81 28.19 35.65
C PRO A 109 21.15 28.51 34.96
N GLY A 110 21.43 27.85 33.87
CA GLY A 110 22.60 28.12 33.05
C GLY A 110 22.71 27.16 31.86
N GLU A 111 22.45 27.69 30.67
CA GLU A 111 23.00 27.34 29.37
C GLU A 111 22.86 25.91 28.85
N ALA A 112 22.04 25.79 27.86
CA ALA A 112 22.31 25.35 26.48
C ALA A 112 21.00 25.08 25.76
N ALA A 113 20.47 26.10 25.11
CA ALA A 113 19.44 25.98 24.09
C ALA A 113 20.00 25.15 22.94
N LYS A 114 19.69 23.83 22.90
CA LYS A 114 19.74 23.08 21.65
C LYS A 114 18.82 23.78 20.67
N SER A 115 19.42 24.37 19.67
CA SER A 115 18.78 25.11 18.57
C SER A 115 17.74 24.22 17.89
N ARG A 116 16.52 24.23 18.43
CA ARG A 116 15.35 23.90 17.62
C ARG A 116 15.24 25.05 16.65
N LEU A 117 15.64 24.81 15.41
CA LEU A 117 15.37 25.74 14.31
C LEU A 117 13.91 26.16 14.46
N PRO A 118 13.63 27.42 14.77
CA PRO A 118 12.25 27.85 14.99
C PRO A 118 11.50 27.70 13.67
N VAL A 119 10.57 26.77 13.64
CA VAL A 119 9.72 26.51 12.46
C VAL A 119 9.12 27.81 11.95
N GLY A 120 8.85 28.76 12.87
CA GLY A 120 8.41 30.11 12.55
C GLY A 120 9.39 30.92 11.70
N LEU A 121 10.70 30.74 11.86
CA LEU A 121 11.70 31.44 11.06
C LEU A 121 11.73 30.92 9.62
N ILE A 122 11.56 29.61 9.42
CA ILE A 122 11.48 29.02 8.09
C ILE A 122 10.22 29.56 7.38
N PHE A 123 9.09 29.63 8.09
CA PHE A 123 7.85 30.17 7.54
C PHE A 123 7.97 31.65 7.16
N ALA A 124 8.60 32.47 8.01
CA ALA A 124 8.85 33.86 7.74
C ALA A 124 9.73 34.05 6.49
N CYS A 125 10.79 33.26 6.33
CA CYS A 125 11.63 33.28 5.12
C CYS A 125 10.85 32.94 3.86
N LEU A 126 9.96 31.93 3.91
CA LEU A 126 9.13 31.55 2.77
C LEU A 126 8.16 32.67 2.37
N ILE A 127 7.56 33.37 3.35
CA ILE A 127 6.68 34.50 3.08
C ILE A 127 7.46 35.65 2.41
N VAL A 128 8.65 35.98 2.91
CA VAL A 128 9.49 37.05 2.33
C VAL A 128 9.89 36.71 0.90
N VAL A 129 10.27 35.47 0.63
CA VAL A 129 10.61 35.01 -0.74
C VAL A 129 9.37 35.10 -1.64
N TYR A 130 8.23 34.65 -1.17
CA TYR A 130 6.98 34.69 -1.96
C TYR A 130 6.57 36.14 -2.31
N VAL A 131 6.60 37.04 -1.34
CA VAL A 131 6.28 38.44 -1.54
C VAL A 131 7.31 39.10 -2.47
N GLY A 132 8.59 38.79 -2.31
CA GLY A 132 9.67 39.29 -3.17
C GLY A 132 9.51 38.86 -4.62
N ILE A 133 9.18 37.59 -4.86
CA ILE A 133 8.92 37.07 -6.22
C ILE A 133 7.71 37.80 -6.83
N ARG A 134 6.64 37.94 -6.07
CA ARG A 134 5.44 38.62 -6.57
C ARG A 134 5.66 40.10 -6.89
N TYR A 135 6.48 40.78 -6.11
CA TYR A 135 6.80 42.18 -6.33
C TYR A 135 7.76 42.40 -7.53
N PHE A 136 8.63 41.43 -7.82
CA PHE A 136 9.59 41.51 -8.92
C PHE A 136 9.00 41.08 -10.28
N LEU A 137 7.92 40.27 -10.26
CA LEU A 137 7.23 39.80 -11.49
C LEU A 137 6.03 40.66 -11.91
N GLN A 138 5.75 41.74 -11.19
CA GLN A 138 4.69 42.70 -11.53
C GLN A 138 5.28 44.00 -12.08
#